data_45ad97586d15c2231d6bc91b42c22d77
#
_entry.id   45ad97586d15c2231d6bc91b42c22d77
#
_cell.length_a   1.000
_cell.length_b   1.000
_cell.length_c   1.000
_cell.angle_alpha   90.00
_cell.angle_beta   90.00
_cell.angle_gamma   90.00
#
_symmetry.space_group_name_H-M   'P 1'
#
loop_
_entity.id
_entity.type
_entity.pdbx_description
1 polymer ?
#
loop_
_entity_poly.entity_id
_entity_poly.type
_entity_poly.pdbx_seq_one_letter_code
_entity_poly.pdbx_strand_id
1 'polypeptide(L)'
;VITMWDWILLFLILGVTVFWYSRKQPFPEISGFFASILLLIAGVLWLATSAPRGEGNELAPAYISTIVGGFAVIYGVVKMSVTDDDVIVAPFGGILFCVGSITLLSERWNEAEQMEQIGSFVLASILVILEIYLVFRGLIIGVQGISWSKSGLRQISRGLIHGENGAIAHFEKSWDMDKQWINAMSHAALALIYEKENNDEAKAEHIMELEKIGGWGAVDESWVETIKKHLELN
;
A
#
# COMPACT_ATOMS: atom_id res chain seq x y z
N VAL A 1 28.52 -12.90 3.76
CA VAL A 1 28.60 -11.69 2.90
C VAL A 1 27.52 -11.81 1.84
N ILE A 2 26.64 -10.80 1.73
CA ILE A 2 25.58 -10.73 0.72
C ILE A 2 26.26 -10.40 -0.61
N THR A 3 26.04 -11.21 -1.63
CA THR A 3 26.62 -11.01 -2.96
C THR A 3 25.78 -10.05 -3.81
N MET A 4 26.35 -9.53 -4.92
CA MET A 4 25.61 -8.69 -5.86
C MET A 4 24.35 -9.40 -6.40
N TRP A 5 24.39 -10.70 -6.62
CA TRP A 5 23.25 -11.49 -7.08
C TRP A 5 22.12 -11.57 -6.06
N ASP A 6 22.45 -11.63 -4.76
CA ASP A 6 21.45 -11.64 -3.70
C ASP A 6 20.68 -10.32 -3.67
N TRP A 7 21.37 -9.18 -3.89
CA TRP A 7 20.75 -7.87 -4.02
C TRP A 7 19.85 -7.76 -5.25
N ILE A 8 20.30 -8.24 -6.41
CA ILE A 8 19.47 -8.27 -7.61
C ILE A 8 18.20 -9.08 -7.38
N LEU A 9 18.33 -10.26 -6.78
CA LEU A 9 17.20 -11.11 -6.46
C LEU A 9 16.25 -10.46 -5.44
N LEU A 10 16.78 -9.81 -4.40
CA LEU A 10 15.98 -9.10 -3.41
C LEU A 10 15.11 -8.02 -4.08
N PHE A 11 15.71 -7.12 -4.86
CA PHE A 11 14.98 -6.06 -5.54
C PHE A 11 13.99 -6.61 -6.57
N LEU A 12 14.36 -7.66 -7.31
CA LEU A 12 13.51 -8.30 -8.30
C LEU A 12 12.28 -8.96 -7.65
N ILE A 13 12.50 -9.78 -6.61
CA ILE A 13 11.41 -10.48 -5.91
C ILE A 13 10.46 -9.47 -5.27
N LEU A 14 10.99 -8.49 -4.53
CA LEU A 14 10.16 -7.46 -3.92
C LEU A 14 9.41 -6.64 -4.99
N GLY A 15 10.09 -6.22 -6.07
CA GLY A 15 9.47 -5.48 -7.16
C GLY A 15 8.32 -6.23 -7.82
N VAL A 16 8.51 -7.51 -8.16
CA VAL A 16 7.46 -8.36 -8.75
C VAL A 16 6.31 -8.57 -7.75
N THR A 17 6.62 -8.85 -6.49
CA THR A 17 5.61 -9.09 -5.46
C THR A 17 4.76 -7.84 -5.21
N VAL A 18 5.40 -6.68 -5.04
CA VAL A 18 4.69 -5.40 -4.87
C VAL A 18 3.85 -5.07 -6.09
N PHE A 19 4.39 -5.28 -7.31
CA PHE A 19 3.65 -5.04 -8.55
C PHE A 19 2.40 -5.92 -8.68
N TRP A 20 2.52 -7.20 -8.32
CA TRP A 20 1.36 -8.10 -8.32
C TRP A 20 0.35 -7.73 -7.25
N TYR A 21 0.81 -7.42 -6.05
CA TYR A 21 -0.05 -7.08 -4.92
C TYR A 21 -0.70 -5.69 -5.08
N SER A 22 -0.03 -4.75 -5.74
CA SER A 22 -0.57 -3.40 -6.02
C SER A 22 -1.92 -3.45 -6.74
N ARG A 23 -2.09 -4.42 -7.66
CA ARG A 23 -3.33 -4.59 -8.42
C ARG A 23 -4.54 -4.95 -7.55
N LYS A 24 -4.30 -5.41 -6.32
CA LYS A 24 -5.32 -5.74 -5.33
C LYS A 24 -5.58 -4.60 -4.34
N GLN A 25 -4.92 -3.45 -4.52
CA GLN A 25 -5.07 -2.29 -3.66
C GLN A 25 -6.09 -1.31 -4.23
N PRO A 26 -6.76 -0.51 -3.37
CA PRO A 26 -7.70 0.53 -3.83
C PRO A 26 -7.04 1.62 -4.67
N PHE A 27 -5.75 1.91 -4.42
CA PHE A 27 -4.94 2.91 -5.14
C PHE A 27 -3.66 2.27 -5.66
N PRO A 28 -3.73 1.49 -6.75
CA PRO A 28 -2.59 0.70 -7.25
C PRO A 28 -1.42 1.53 -7.77
N GLU A 29 -1.63 2.82 -8.07
CA GLU A 29 -0.62 3.67 -8.70
C GLU A 29 0.59 3.91 -7.79
N ILE A 30 0.38 4.07 -6.48
CA ILE A 30 1.44 4.38 -5.51
C ILE A 30 2.40 3.20 -5.39
N SER A 31 1.85 2.04 -5.03
CA SER A 31 2.62 0.81 -4.89
C SER A 31 3.14 0.29 -6.22
N GLY A 32 2.41 0.48 -7.32
CA GLY A 32 2.88 0.18 -8.68
C GLY A 32 4.08 1.02 -9.09
N PHE A 33 4.11 2.32 -8.75
CA PHE A 33 5.25 3.18 -9.00
C PHE A 33 6.47 2.74 -8.18
N PHE A 34 6.29 2.43 -6.90
CA PHE A 34 7.35 1.90 -6.04
C PHE A 34 7.91 0.59 -6.59
N ALA A 35 7.04 -0.34 -6.99
CA ALA A 35 7.44 -1.59 -7.64
C ALA A 35 8.31 -1.36 -8.89
N SER A 36 7.94 -0.37 -9.72
CA SER A 36 8.70 -0.03 -10.92
C SER A 36 10.10 0.50 -10.59
N ILE A 37 10.25 1.27 -9.51
CA ILE A 37 11.57 1.71 -9.01
C ILE A 37 12.42 0.51 -8.60
N LEU A 38 11.85 -0.46 -7.87
CA LEU A 38 12.58 -1.66 -7.44
C LEU A 38 13.06 -2.49 -8.63
N LEU A 39 12.21 -2.69 -9.63
CA LEU A 39 12.56 -3.42 -10.85
C LEU A 39 13.63 -2.68 -11.67
N LEU A 40 13.56 -1.35 -11.73
CA LEU A 40 14.60 -0.54 -12.38
C LEU A 40 15.94 -0.70 -11.67
N ILE A 41 15.97 -0.64 -10.32
CA ILE A 41 17.19 -0.84 -9.54
C ILE A 41 17.74 -2.25 -9.77
N ALA A 42 16.92 -3.29 -9.77
CA ALA A 42 17.35 -4.65 -10.08
C ALA A 42 18.01 -4.72 -11.46
N GLY A 43 17.41 -4.08 -12.48
CA GLY A 43 17.96 -3.99 -13.83
C GLY A 43 19.30 -3.25 -13.89
N VAL A 44 19.43 -2.13 -13.18
CA VAL A 44 20.69 -1.34 -13.11
C VAL A 44 21.80 -2.16 -12.41
N LEU A 45 21.48 -2.83 -11.29
CA LEU A 45 22.43 -3.70 -10.60
C LEU A 45 22.87 -4.86 -11.49
N TRP A 46 21.93 -5.46 -12.23
CA TRP A 46 22.23 -6.52 -13.20
C TRP A 46 23.17 -6.03 -14.31
N LEU A 47 22.91 -4.86 -14.89
CA LEU A 47 23.81 -4.26 -15.90
C LEU A 47 25.19 -3.97 -15.31
N ALA A 48 25.26 -3.52 -14.05
CA ALA A 48 26.51 -3.28 -13.37
C ALA A 48 27.38 -4.54 -13.20
N THR A 49 26.76 -5.75 -13.16
CA THR A 49 27.54 -7.01 -13.13
C THR A 49 28.32 -7.26 -14.41
N SER A 50 27.86 -6.71 -15.53
CA SER A 50 28.47 -6.87 -16.86
C SER A 50 29.46 -5.76 -17.21
N ALA A 51 29.54 -4.70 -16.40
CA ALA A 51 30.47 -3.58 -16.65
C ALA A 51 31.92 -3.98 -16.34
N PRO A 52 32.92 -3.45 -17.08
CA PRO A 52 34.32 -3.60 -16.71
C PRO A 52 34.55 -3.04 -15.31
N ARG A 53 34.93 -3.90 -14.37
CA ARG A 53 35.05 -3.54 -12.96
C ARG A 53 36.36 -2.77 -12.75
N GLY A 54 36.24 -1.49 -12.33
CA GLY A 54 37.21 -0.89 -11.44
C GLY A 54 36.99 -1.37 -10.00
N GLU A 55 37.66 -0.81 -9.03
CA GLU A 55 37.38 -1.04 -7.60
C GLU A 55 35.97 -0.52 -7.27
N GLY A 56 34.95 -1.37 -7.44
CA GLY A 56 33.56 -1.04 -7.12
C GLY A 56 33.34 -1.10 -5.62
N ASN A 57 32.53 -0.19 -5.09
CA ASN A 57 32.09 -0.24 -3.70
C ASN A 57 31.08 -1.40 -3.54
N GLU A 58 31.52 -2.49 -2.91
CA GLU A 58 30.69 -3.69 -2.66
C GLU A 58 29.48 -3.38 -1.79
N LEU A 59 29.53 -2.31 -1.00
CA LEU A 59 28.43 -1.86 -0.15
C LEU A 59 27.41 -0.95 -0.87
N ALA A 60 27.66 -0.57 -2.12
CA ALA A 60 26.75 0.31 -2.86
C ALA A 60 25.30 -0.20 -2.89
N PRO A 61 25.02 -1.50 -3.12
CA PRO A 61 23.64 -2.01 -3.06
C PRO A 61 23.01 -1.88 -1.68
N ALA A 62 23.80 -2.06 -0.59
CA ALA A 62 23.31 -1.89 0.78
C ALA A 62 22.92 -0.44 1.06
N TYR A 63 23.72 0.55 0.61
CA TYR A 63 23.38 1.95 0.71
C TYR A 63 22.11 2.28 -0.10
N ILE A 64 22.00 1.79 -1.33
CA ILE A 64 20.82 1.98 -2.16
C ILE A 64 19.58 1.40 -1.46
N SER A 65 19.69 0.19 -0.93
CA SER A 65 18.61 -0.49 -0.21
C SER A 65 18.16 0.29 1.02
N THR A 66 19.12 0.77 1.83
CA THR A 66 18.85 1.58 3.03
C THR A 66 18.15 2.89 2.68
N ILE A 67 18.66 3.62 1.67
CA ILE A 67 18.09 4.91 1.29
C ILE A 67 16.71 4.75 0.69
N VAL A 68 16.56 3.88 -0.31
CA VAL A 68 15.27 3.65 -0.97
C VAL A 68 14.25 3.08 0.00
N GLY A 69 14.66 2.11 0.82
CA GLY A 69 13.81 1.52 1.85
C GLY A 69 13.38 2.54 2.90
N GLY A 70 14.30 3.36 3.40
CA GLY A 70 14.02 4.40 4.39
C GLY A 70 13.03 5.45 3.87
N PHE A 71 13.20 5.93 2.64
CA PHE A 71 12.23 6.84 2.01
C PHE A 71 10.87 6.17 1.80
N ALA A 72 10.86 4.90 1.38
CA ALA A 72 9.62 4.15 1.20
C ALA A 72 8.89 3.93 2.53
N VAL A 73 9.59 3.66 3.63
CA VAL A 73 9.00 3.56 4.98
C VAL A 73 8.34 4.88 5.38
N ILE A 74 9.08 5.99 5.29
CA ILE A 74 8.55 7.30 5.68
C ILE A 74 7.31 7.64 4.84
N TYR A 75 7.42 7.52 3.52
CA TYR A 75 6.32 7.81 2.61
C TYR A 75 5.12 6.88 2.84
N GLY A 76 5.37 5.57 2.94
CA GLY A 76 4.33 4.57 3.14
C GLY A 76 3.63 4.69 4.50
N VAL A 77 4.36 5.03 5.58
CA VAL A 77 3.76 5.31 6.89
C VAL A 77 2.84 6.52 6.83
N VAL A 78 3.24 7.60 6.16
CA VAL A 78 2.38 8.77 5.95
C VAL A 78 1.12 8.38 5.18
N LYS A 79 1.26 7.63 4.08
CA LYS A 79 0.12 7.15 3.28
C LYS A 79 -0.80 6.22 4.06
N MET A 80 -0.26 5.34 4.86
CA MET A 80 -1.01 4.39 5.68
C MET A 80 -1.73 5.04 6.87
N SER A 81 -1.13 6.08 7.48
CA SER A 81 -1.60 6.65 8.75
C SER A 81 -2.39 7.94 8.59
N VAL A 82 -2.17 8.71 7.52
CA VAL A 82 -2.78 10.03 7.32
C VAL A 82 -3.87 10.00 6.25
N THR A 83 -3.60 9.30 5.14
CA THR A 83 -4.52 9.30 3.99
C THR A 83 -5.23 7.98 3.77
N ASP A 84 -4.77 6.89 4.40
CA ASP A 84 -5.27 5.52 4.20
C ASP A 84 -5.29 5.06 2.73
N ASP A 85 -4.42 5.65 1.88
CA ASP A 85 -4.43 5.38 0.44
C ASP A 85 -3.62 4.14 0.06
N ASP A 86 -2.56 3.83 0.81
CA ASP A 86 -1.67 2.70 0.55
C ASP A 86 -1.15 2.11 1.86
N VAL A 87 -1.10 0.79 1.94
CA VAL A 87 -0.66 0.07 3.15
C VAL A 87 0.53 -0.84 2.91
N ILE A 88 0.97 -1.04 1.65
CA ILE A 88 2.01 -2.02 1.31
C ILE A 88 3.38 -1.41 1.06
N VAL A 89 3.49 -0.14 0.68
CA VAL A 89 4.79 0.50 0.44
C VAL A 89 5.66 0.50 1.69
N ALA A 90 5.07 0.78 2.87
CA ALA A 90 5.82 0.80 4.13
C ALA A 90 6.45 -0.56 4.49
N PRO A 91 5.70 -1.70 4.54
CA PRO A 91 6.30 -2.99 4.88
C PRO A 91 7.33 -3.47 3.84
N PHE A 92 7.08 -3.31 2.56
CA PHE A 92 8.08 -3.72 1.56
C PHE A 92 9.30 -2.79 1.52
N GLY A 93 9.13 -1.50 1.79
CA GLY A 93 10.21 -0.56 2.02
C GLY A 93 11.01 -0.90 3.27
N GLY A 94 10.33 -1.32 4.33
CA GLY A 94 10.93 -1.74 5.60
C GLY A 94 11.84 -2.95 5.46
N ILE A 95 11.48 -3.95 4.65
CA ILE A 95 12.35 -5.09 4.33
C ILE A 95 13.67 -4.57 3.73
N LEU A 96 13.62 -3.68 2.75
CA LEU A 96 14.82 -3.09 2.14
C LEU A 96 15.63 -2.30 3.15
N PHE A 97 14.97 -1.48 3.96
CA PHE A 97 15.61 -0.67 4.98
C PHE A 97 16.31 -1.52 6.03
N CYS A 98 15.65 -2.58 6.52
CA CYS A 98 16.24 -3.52 7.46
C CYS A 98 17.44 -4.25 6.88
N VAL A 99 17.28 -4.89 5.71
CA VAL A 99 18.38 -5.68 5.10
C VAL A 99 19.57 -4.80 4.78
N GLY A 100 19.34 -3.63 4.17
CA GLY A 100 20.42 -2.68 3.85
C GLY A 100 21.13 -2.17 5.10
N SER A 101 20.38 -1.68 6.09
CA SER A 101 20.96 -1.11 7.32
C SER A 101 21.70 -2.16 8.14
N ILE A 102 21.14 -3.37 8.30
CA ILE A 102 21.81 -4.46 9.03
C ILE A 102 23.10 -4.87 8.31
N THR A 103 23.11 -4.92 6.99
CA THR A 103 24.34 -5.19 6.21
C THR A 103 25.39 -4.14 6.50
N LEU A 104 25.06 -2.85 6.48
CA LEU A 104 26.00 -1.77 6.77
C LEU A 104 26.50 -1.80 8.24
N LEU A 105 25.65 -2.15 9.20
CA LEU A 105 26.05 -2.30 10.59
C LEU A 105 26.96 -3.51 10.80
N SER A 106 26.71 -4.62 10.09
CA SER A 106 27.50 -5.84 10.19
C SER A 106 28.90 -5.71 9.60
N GLU A 107 29.09 -4.85 8.60
CA GLU A 107 30.40 -4.63 7.96
C GLU A 107 31.46 -4.13 8.94
N ARG A 108 31.05 -3.24 9.84
CA ARG A 108 31.95 -2.66 10.85
C ARG A 108 32.03 -3.47 12.15
N TRP A 109 31.26 -4.56 12.27
CA TRP A 109 31.12 -5.28 13.53
C TRP A 109 32.44 -5.74 14.13
N ASN A 110 33.35 -6.28 13.31
CA ASN A 110 34.62 -6.84 13.78
C ASN A 110 35.65 -5.77 14.16
N GLU A 111 35.52 -4.55 13.66
CA GLU A 111 36.41 -3.43 13.92
C GLU A 111 35.86 -2.51 15.01
N ALA A 112 34.58 -2.66 15.36
CA ALA A 112 33.87 -1.81 16.30
C ALA A 112 34.25 -2.13 17.76
N GLU A 113 34.34 -1.10 18.58
CA GLU A 113 34.49 -1.25 20.03
C GLU A 113 33.21 -1.87 20.65
N GLN A 114 33.34 -2.44 21.87
CA GLN A 114 32.22 -3.12 22.53
C GLN A 114 30.96 -2.25 22.65
N MET A 115 31.09 -0.97 22.92
CA MET A 115 29.94 -0.05 23.01
C MET A 115 29.28 0.18 21.66
N GLU A 116 30.05 0.25 20.58
CA GLU A 116 29.54 0.38 19.22
C GLU A 116 28.84 -0.91 18.75
N GLN A 117 29.36 -2.08 19.13
CA GLN A 117 28.69 -3.37 18.87
C GLN A 117 27.33 -3.46 19.59
N ILE A 118 27.29 -3.04 20.87
CA ILE A 118 26.03 -2.99 21.63
C ILE A 118 25.04 -2.02 20.94
N GLY A 119 25.52 -0.82 20.55
CA GLY A 119 24.71 0.17 19.84
C GLY A 119 24.14 -0.37 18.52
N SER A 120 24.99 -1.01 17.73
CA SER A 120 24.60 -1.64 16.46
C SER A 120 23.58 -2.76 16.64
N PHE A 121 23.75 -3.60 17.67
CA PHE A 121 22.80 -4.65 18.02
C PHE A 121 21.43 -4.07 18.43
N VAL A 122 21.43 -3.06 19.29
CA VAL A 122 20.18 -2.37 19.70
C VAL A 122 19.48 -1.75 18.50
N LEU A 123 20.22 -1.06 17.64
CA LEU A 123 19.66 -0.44 16.43
C LEU A 123 19.08 -1.49 15.49
N ALA A 124 19.80 -2.57 15.21
CA ALA A 124 19.31 -3.68 14.39
C ALA A 124 18.02 -4.29 14.96
N SER A 125 17.97 -4.45 16.30
CA SER A 125 16.77 -4.97 16.97
C SER A 125 15.57 -4.04 16.82
N ILE A 126 15.77 -2.73 16.92
CA ILE A 126 14.72 -1.72 16.70
C ILE A 126 14.20 -1.79 15.26
N LEU A 127 15.10 -1.91 14.26
CA LEU A 127 14.72 -2.03 12.87
C LEU A 127 13.86 -3.27 12.60
N VAL A 128 14.24 -4.43 13.18
CA VAL A 128 13.46 -5.66 13.05
C VAL A 128 12.08 -5.52 13.70
N ILE A 129 12.00 -4.93 14.88
CA ILE A 129 10.72 -4.71 15.58
C ILE A 129 9.82 -3.76 14.75
N LEU A 130 10.39 -2.68 14.21
CA LEU A 130 9.69 -1.77 13.32
C LEU A 130 9.13 -2.52 12.11
N GLU A 131 9.94 -3.35 11.46
CA GLU A 131 9.52 -4.12 10.29
C GLU A 131 8.39 -5.09 10.63
N ILE A 132 8.49 -5.82 11.74
CA ILE A 132 7.40 -6.69 12.20
C ILE A 132 6.10 -5.89 12.37
N TYR A 133 6.16 -4.69 12.95
CA TYR A 133 5.00 -3.82 13.09
C TYR A 133 4.44 -3.39 11.73
N LEU A 134 5.30 -2.99 10.78
CA LEU A 134 4.88 -2.56 9.44
C LEU A 134 4.22 -3.70 8.66
N VAL A 135 4.80 -4.90 8.72
CA VAL A 135 4.22 -6.11 8.11
C VAL A 135 2.87 -6.43 8.73
N PHE A 136 2.78 -6.43 10.05
CA PHE A 136 1.51 -6.68 10.74
C PHE A 136 0.44 -5.66 10.35
N ARG A 137 0.76 -4.36 10.40
CA ARG A 137 -0.18 -3.29 10.08
C ARG A 137 -0.58 -3.27 8.60
N GLY A 138 0.39 -3.47 7.68
CA GLY A 138 0.17 -3.36 6.24
C GLY A 138 -0.38 -4.63 5.60
N LEU A 139 0.09 -5.82 6.00
CA LEU A 139 -0.27 -7.08 5.33
C LEU A 139 -1.31 -7.90 6.08
N ILE A 140 -1.33 -7.86 7.43
CA ILE A 140 -2.27 -8.64 8.24
C ILE A 140 -3.55 -7.85 8.49
N ILE A 141 -3.46 -6.62 9.02
CA ILE A 141 -4.63 -5.75 9.18
C ILE A 141 -5.13 -5.30 7.80
N GLY A 142 -4.19 -4.93 6.90
CA GLY A 142 -4.48 -4.61 5.51
C GLY A 142 -5.20 -3.27 5.31
N VAL A 143 -5.93 -3.18 4.19
CA VAL A 143 -6.62 -1.98 3.74
C VAL A 143 -7.92 -1.80 4.52
N GLN A 144 -8.14 -0.59 5.02
CA GLN A 144 -9.37 -0.24 5.72
C GLN A 144 -10.54 0.01 4.75
N GLY A 145 -11.76 -0.20 5.22
CA GLY A 145 -12.99 0.01 4.44
C GLY A 145 -13.10 1.41 3.84
N ILE A 146 -12.66 2.44 4.59
CA ILE A 146 -12.69 3.83 4.12
C ILE A 146 -11.84 4.05 2.86
N SER A 147 -10.71 3.36 2.71
CA SER A 147 -9.88 3.46 1.50
C SER A 147 -10.60 2.90 0.27
N TRP A 148 -11.37 1.81 0.46
CA TRP A 148 -12.20 1.24 -0.59
C TRP A 148 -13.36 2.17 -0.98
N SER A 149 -14.03 2.81 -0.01
CA SER A 149 -15.08 3.82 -0.28
C SER A 149 -14.53 5.01 -1.07
N LYS A 150 -13.38 5.56 -0.68
CA LYS A 150 -12.70 6.63 -1.42
C LYS A 150 -12.37 6.21 -2.85
N SER A 151 -11.88 4.98 -3.02
CA SER A 151 -11.58 4.44 -4.35
C SER A 151 -12.84 4.20 -5.17
N GLY A 152 -13.94 3.71 -4.57
CA GLY A 152 -15.24 3.60 -5.23
C GLY A 152 -15.72 4.93 -5.80
N LEU A 153 -15.66 6.01 -5.01
CA LEU A 153 -15.98 7.36 -5.49
C LEU A 153 -15.10 7.80 -6.67
N ARG A 154 -13.79 7.51 -6.59
CA ARG A 154 -12.87 7.80 -7.69
C ARG A 154 -13.21 7.00 -8.95
N GLN A 155 -13.68 5.76 -8.83
CA GLN A 155 -14.10 4.98 -10.00
C GLN A 155 -15.39 5.52 -10.63
N ILE A 156 -16.36 5.99 -9.81
CA ILE A 156 -17.53 6.71 -10.33
C ILE A 156 -17.08 7.93 -11.16
N SER A 157 -16.20 8.76 -10.64
CA SER A 157 -15.73 9.96 -11.34
C SER A 157 -14.99 9.67 -12.66
N ARG A 158 -14.50 8.42 -12.83
CA ARG A 158 -13.87 7.92 -14.05
C ARG A 158 -14.86 7.21 -15.00
N GLY A 159 -16.12 7.06 -14.60
CA GLY A 159 -17.12 6.28 -15.35
C GLY A 159 -16.92 4.76 -15.29
N LEU A 160 -16.07 4.27 -14.37
CA LEU A 160 -15.78 2.84 -14.21
C LEU A 160 -16.70 2.26 -13.14
N ILE A 161 -17.92 1.87 -13.51
CA ILE A 161 -18.94 1.39 -12.59
C ILE A 161 -18.76 -0.11 -12.31
N HIS A 162 -18.59 -0.93 -13.37
CA HIS A 162 -18.56 -2.39 -13.31
C HIS A 162 -17.16 -2.99 -13.38
N GLY A 163 -17.07 -4.30 -13.10
CA GLY A 163 -15.84 -5.10 -13.15
C GLY A 163 -15.11 -5.15 -11.82
N GLU A 164 -14.05 -5.96 -11.75
CA GLU A 164 -13.28 -6.20 -10.51
C GLU A 164 -12.67 -4.94 -9.87
N ASN A 165 -12.41 -3.92 -10.68
CA ASN A 165 -11.88 -2.62 -10.27
C ASN A 165 -12.90 -1.49 -10.45
N GLY A 166 -14.18 -1.82 -10.63
CA GLY A 166 -15.26 -0.85 -10.74
C GLY A 166 -15.74 -0.32 -9.39
N ALA A 167 -16.55 0.72 -9.43
CA ALA A 167 -17.08 1.37 -8.25
C ALA A 167 -17.89 0.41 -7.36
N ILE A 168 -18.73 -0.43 -7.96
CA ILE A 168 -19.55 -1.42 -7.24
C ILE A 168 -18.65 -2.35 -6.42
N ALA A 169 -17.67 -3.00 -7.05
CA ALA A 169 -16.77 -3.92 -6.37
C ALA A 169 -15.95 -3.24 -5.25
N HIS A 170 -15.63 -1.95 -5.40
CA HIS A 170 -14.93 -1.20 -4.36
C HIS A 170 -15.83 -0.86 -3.18
N PHE A 171 -17.10 -0.49 -3.41
CA PHE A 171 -18.05 -0.25 -2.31
C PHE A 171 -18.40 -1.54 -1.58
N GLU A 172 -18.52 -2.67 -2.26
CA GLU A 172 -18.70 -3.98 -1.62
C GLU A 172 -17.51 -4.38 -0.75
N LYS A 173 -16.27 -4.07 -1.17
CA LYS A 173 -15.06 -4.31 -0.37
C LYS A 173 -14.88 -3.34 0.80
N SER A 174 -15.64 -2.25 0.85
CA SER A 174 -15.49 -1.21 1.87
C SER A 174 -16.25 -1.52 3.17
N TRP A 175 -17.06 -2.57 3.23
CA TRP A 175 -17.82 -2.91 4.41
C TRP A 175 -16.91 -3.24 5.58
N ASP A 176 -17.26 -2.68 6.73
CA ASP A 176 -16.46 -2.77 7.95
C ASP A 176 -17.39 -3.09 9.15
N MET A 177 -17.14 -4.19 9.83
CA MET A 177 -17.96 -4.62 10.95
C MET A 177 -17.80 -3.70 12.17
N ASP A 178 -16.64 -3.06 12.32
CA ASP A 178 -16.34 -2.20 13.46
C ASP A 178 -16.79 -0.75 13.22
N LYS A 179 -16.91 -0.34 11.96
CA LYS A 179 -17.23 1.04 11.56
C LYS A 179 -18.48 1.08 10.67
N GLN A 180 -19.64 0.85 11.26
CA GLN A 180 -20.91 0.75 10.52
C GLN A 180 -21.26 1.99 9.68
N TRP A 181 -20.76 3.17 10.02
CA TRP A 181 -20.95 4.37 9.21
C TRP A 181 -20.33 4.24 7.80
N ILE A 182 -19.26 3.45 7.63
CA ILE A 182 -18.68 3.15 6.31
C ILE A 182 -19.67 2.30 5.49
N ASN A 183 -20.36 1.36 6.16
CA ASN A 183 -21.36 0.53 5.51
C ASN A 183 -22.54 1.38 5.03
N ALA A 184 -23.01 2.33 5.86
CA ALA A 184 -24.04 3.28 5.46
C ALA A 184 -23.65 4.06 4.20
N MET A 185 -22.42 4.61 4.17
CA MET A 185 -21.89 5.31 2.99
C MET A 185 -21.86 4.41 1.75
N SER A 186 -21.48 3.14 1.91
CA SER A 186 -21.33 2.19 0.81
C SER A 186 -22.68 1.74 0.27
N HIS A 187 -23.63 1.42 1.14
CA HIS A 187 -24.99 1.07 0.71
C HIS A 187 -25.71 2.25 0.04
N ALA A 188 -25.52 3.48 0.54
CA ALA A 188 -26.05 4.68 -0.10
C ALA A 188 -25.47 4.87 -1.52
N ALA A 189 -24.14 4.67 -1.68
CA ALA A 189 -23.49 4.77 -2.97
C ALA A 189 -23.99 3.72 -3.96
N LEU A 190 -24.13 2.46 -3.53
CA LEU A 190 -24.64 1.37 -4.36
C LEU A 190 -26.09 1.59 -4.75
N ALA A 191 -26.94 2.05 -3.82
CA ALA A 191 -28.33 2.41 -4.13
C ALA A 191 -28.43 3.49 -5.21
N LEU A 192 -27.57 4.53 -5.17
CA LEU A 192 -27.53 5.59 -6.18
C LEU A 192 -26.98 5.10 -7.52
N ILE A 193 -25.99 4.19 -7.52
CA ILE A 193 -25.50 3.59 -8.76
C ILE A 193 -26.62 2.78 -9.43
N TYR A 194 -27.30 1.91 -8.69
CA TYR A 194 -28.38 1.10 -9.24
C TYR A 194 -29.62 1.93 -9.61
N GLU A 195 -29.85 3.08 -8.96
CA GLU A 195 -30.84 4.06 -9.44
C GLU A 195 -30.50 4.59 -10.82
N LYS A 196 -29.24 4.97 -11.05
CA LYS A 196 -28.78 5.43 -12.38
C LYS A 196 -28.95 4.36 -13.44
N GLU A 197 -28.80 3.10 -13.08
CA GLU A 197 -28.91 1.95 -13.99
C GLU A 197 -30.35 1.45 -14.18
N ASN A 198 -31.32 2.05 -13.49
CA ASN A 198 -32.71 1.61 -13.46
C ASN A 198 -32.88 0.15 -12.99
N ASN A 199 -31.99 -0.31 -12.09
CA ASN A 199 -32.07 -1.61 -11.45
C ASN A 199 -32.75 -1.47 -10.10
N ASP A 200 -34.10 -1.48 -10.11
CA ASP A 200 -34.90 -1.25 -8.92
C ASP A 200 -34.77 -2.36 -7.87
N GLU A 201 -34.46 -3.59 -8.28
CA GLU A 201 -34.28 -4.73 -7.36
C GLU A 201 -33.03 -4.55 -6.50
N ALA A 202 -31.86 -4.34 -7.12
CA ALA A 202 -30.61 -4.12 -6.42
C ALA A 202 -30.63 -2.82 -5.60
N LYS A 203 -31.25 -1.75 -6.13
CA LYS A 203 -31.48 -0.51 -5.39
C LYS A 203 -32.26 -0.74 -4.11
N ALA A 204 -33.36 -1.49 -4.19
CA ALA A 204 -34.21 -1.77 -3.03
C ALA A 204 -33.48 -2.60 -1.97
N GLU A 205 -32.64 -3.56 -2.38
CA GLU A 205 -31.81 -4.34 -1.48
C GLU A 205 -30.86 -3.43 -0.67
N HIS A 206 -30.14 -2.55 -1.35
CA HIS A 206 -29.19 -1.65 -0.66
C HIS A 206 -29.89 -0.58 0.18
N ILE A 207 -31.07 -0.10 -0.20
CA ILE A 207 -31.87 0.78 0.63
C ILE A 207 -32.32 0.04 1.91
N MET A 208 -32.75 -1.21 1.80
CA MET A 208 -33.16 -2.01 2.95
C MET A 208 -32.00 -2.24 3.95
N GLU A 209 -30.78 -2.50 3.45
CA GLU A 209 -29.60 -2.61 4.30
C GLU A 209 -29.21 -1.25 4.92
N LEU A 210 -29.31 -0.16 4.17
CA LEU A 210 -29.09 1.20 4.67
C LEU A 210 -30.06 1.55 5.79
N GLU A 211 -31.35 1.22 5.66
CA GLU A 211 -32.36 1.47 6.70
C GLU A 211 -32.06 0.74 8.02
N LYS A 212 -31.48 -0.47 7.98
CA LYS A 212 -31.07 -1.23 9.18
C LYS A 212 -29.98 -0.52 10.00
N ILE A 213 -29.19 0.33 9.37
CA ILE A 213 -28.04 1.03 9.99
C ILE A 213 -28.26 2.53 10.15
N GLY A 214 -29.52 2.99 10.06
CA GLY A 214 -29.90 4.37 10.33
C GLY A 214 -30.40 5.16 9.13
N GLY A 215 -30.53 4.52 7.97
CA GLY A 215 -31.06 5.13 6.74
C GLY A 215 -30.17 6.23 6.18
N TRP A 216 -30.75 7.05 5.34
CA TRP A 216 -30.04 8.20 4.72
C TRP A 216 -29.50 9.20 5.75
N GLY A 217 -30.11 9.30 6.94
CA GLY A 217 -29.62 10.16 8.01
C GLY A 217 -28.29 9.72 8.64
N ALA A 218 -27.85 8.50 8.41
CA ALA A 218 -26.55 7.99 8.86
C ALA A 218 -25.41 8.30 7.88
N VAL A 219 -25.71 8.92 6.73
CA VAL A 219 -24.75 9.23 5.66
C VAL A 219 -24.55 10.72 5.58
N ASP A 220 -23.31 11.16 5.47
CA ASP A 220 -22.98 12.56 5.26
C ASP A 220 -23.60 13.09 3.95
N GLU A 221 -24.31 14.21 4.03
CA GLU A 221 -25.01 14.81 2.89
C GLU A 221 -24.05 15.17 1.75
N SER A 222 -22.86 15.65 2.08
CA SER A 222 -21.83 15.99 1.11
C SER A 222 -21.34 14.78 0.31
N TRP A 223 -21.35 13.60 0.93
CA TRP A 223 -21.04 12.33 0.27
C TRP A 223 -22.11 11.96 -0.76
N VAL A 224 -23.36 12.04 -0.36
CA VAL A 224 -24.52 11.74 -1.25
C VAL A 224 -24.55 12.70 -2.42
N GLU A 225 -24.40 14.02 -2.19
CA GLU A 225 -24.35 15.03 -3.23
C GLU A 225 -23.19 14.80 -4.20
N THR A 226 -22.02 14.45 -3.69
CA THR A 226 -20.85 14.18 -4.54
C THR A 226 -21.09 12.98 -5.45
N ILE A 227 -21.69 11.90 -4.95
CA ILE A 227 -22.03 10.74 -5.78
C ILE A 227 -23.09 11.10 -6.82
N LYS A 228 -24.18 11.75 -6.41
CA LYS A 228 -25.24 12.19 -7.33
C LYS A 228 -24.67 13.05 -8.47
N LYS A 229 -23.80 14.00 -8.12
CA LYS A 229 -23.14 14.86 -9.11
C LYS A 229 -22.34 14.05 -10.13
N HIS A 230 -21.55 13.08 -9.70
CA HIS A 230 -20.74 12.26 -10.61
C HIS A 230 -21.58 11.25 -11.42
N LEU A 231 -22.71 10.81 -10.88
CA LEU A 231 -23.66 9.97 -11.59
C LEU A 231 -24.64 10.77 -12.47
N GLU A 232 -24.59 12.09 -12.44
CA GLU A 232 -25.54 12.97 -13.15
C GLU A 232 -27.01 12.68 -12.75
N LEU A 233 -27.23 12.38 -11.48
CA LEU A 233 -28.57 12.24 -10.90
C LEU A 233 -29.05 13.63 -10.41
N ASN A 234 -30.27 14.00 -10.78
CA ASN A 234 -30.93 15.25 -10.35
C ASN A 234 -31.49 15.17 -8.93
#